data_c9ff54656aa90fc6b4635c24a32ac5af
#
_entry.id   c9ff54656aa90fc6b4635c24a32ac5af
#
_cell.length_a   1.000
_cell.length_b   1.000
_cell.length_c   1.000
_cell.angle_alpha   90.00
_cell.angle_beta   90.00
_cell.angle_gamma   90.00
#
_symmetry.space_group_name_H-M   'P 1'
#
loop_
_entity.id
_entity.type
_entity.pdbx_description
1 polymer ?
#
loop_
_entity_poly.entity_id
_entity_poly.type
_entity_poly.pdbx_seq_one_letter_code
_entity_poly.pdbx_strand_id
1 'polypeptide(L)'
;MNRFLAFFILAFVSIQIDGLAQQKILNEAIERAEKEGFSGVVLVAEKGEILFEEAMGMRTYENQIVLHEDDIFELASLSKQFTAMMIMICKEKGLLDFDDPLSNYIEVPYPGISIRNLLTHTSGLPDYQSIMDEHWDKSKVAGNPEILEYLREYAPPKSFEPGAKYEYSNTGYVLLASVVEKVTGEDFVELSKAWIFNPLKMKSTGIRALEEKAAVMTFAAGHLKNGDGQFVNANTFHSSDYTVWLGNRKGPGRVSSNVKDLYKWDQALYKEKLVSKKTIEEAFTPFKLDDGFLSYYGFGWEIKPQSPFGKMVMHTGDNPGYKTIIVRYIEENKTIIILNNNAYPDMMRLVEAATLSLGKW
;
A
#
# COMPACT_ATOMS: atom_id res chain seq x y z
N MET A 1 -42.03 32.64 -17.79
CA MET A 1 -41.83 31.27 -17.32
C MET A 1 -40.89 30.41 -18.18
N ASN A 2 -40.48 30.86 -19.39
CA ASN A 2 -39.68 30.02 -20.33
C ASN A 2 -38.16 30.26 -20.35
N ARG A 3 -37.61 31.23 -19.60
CA ARG A 3 -36.16 31.48 -19.58
C ARG A 3 -35.40 30.65 -18.51
N PHE A 4 -36.06 30.26 -17.44
CA PHE A 4 -35.46 29.44 -16.39
C PHE A 4 -35.32 27.95 -16.79
N LEU A 5 -36.23 27.43 -17.61
CA LEU A 5 -36.20 26.04 -18.07
C LEU A 5 -35.05 25.78 -19.07
N ALA A 6 -34.75 26.78 -19.94
CA ALA A 6 -33.66 26.67 -20.91
C ALA A 6 -32.26 26.65 -20.25
N PHE A 7 -32.07 27.37 -19.13
CA PHE A 7 -30.80 27.37 -18.39
C PHE A 7 -30.55 26.05 -17.66
N PHE A 8 -31.60 25.42 -17.11
CA PHE A 8 -31.46 24.09 -16.47
C PHE A 8 -31.17 22.98 -17.49
N ILE A 9 -31.76 23.01 -18.67
CA ILE A 9 -31.53 22.02 -19.72
C ILE A 9 -30.12 22.17 -20.31
N LEU A 10 -29.65 23.41 -20.55
CA LEU A 10 -28.28 23.66 -21.02
C LEU A 10 -27.20 23.25 -19.99
N ALA A 11 -27.45 23.51 -18.70
CA ALA A 11 -26.54 23.07 -17.63
C ALA A 11 -26.52 21.55 -17.49
N PHE A 12 -27.65 20.86 -17.61
CA PHE A 12 -27.71 19.39 -17.56
C PHE A 12 -27.04 18.74 -18.79
N VAL A 13 -27.19 19.32 -19.96
CA VAL A 13 -26.56 18.83 -21.20
C VAL A 13 -25.06 19.06 -21.19
N SER A 14 -24.57 20.22 -20.68
CA SER A 14 -23.11 20.42 -20.54
C SER A 14 -22.46 19.48 -19.53
N ILE A 15 -23.10 19.24 -18.40
CA ILE A 15 -22.58 18.28 -17.37
C ILE A 15 -22.56 16.85 -17.92
N GLN A 16 -23.53 16.43 -18.74
CA GLN A 16 -23.51 15.10 -19.37
C GLN A 16 -22.45 14.98 -20.47
N ILE A 17 -22.18 16.02 -21.23
CA ILE A 17 -21.14 16.01 -22.28
C ILE A 17 -19.75 15.93 -21.63
N ASP A 18 -19.51 16.66 -20.55
CA ASP A 18 -18.25 16.62 -19.81
C ASP A 18 -18.00 15.22 -19.18
N GLY A 19 -19.03 14.61 -18.60
CA GLY A 19 -18.94 13.26 -18.03
C GLY A 19 -18.65 12.18 -19.09
N LEU A 20 -19.24 12.27 -20.27
CA LEU A 20 -18.98 11.33 -21.37
C LEU A 20 -17.55 11.48 -21.93
N ALA A 21 -17.04 12.70 -22.03
CA ALA A 21 -15.67 12.96 -22.48
C ALA A 21 -14.64 12.44 -21.47
N GLN A 22 -14.89 12.61 -20.18
CA GLN A 22 -14.03 12.12 -19.11
C GLN A 22 -13.96 10.59 -19.06
N GLN A 23 -15.10 9.92 -19.19
CA GLN A 23 -15.15 8.46 -19.25
C GLN A 23 -14.42 7.91 -20.49
N LYS A 24 -14.50 8.62 -21.61
CA LYS A 24 -13.80 8.24 -22.84
C LYS A 24 -12.27 8.25 -22.66
N ILE A 25 -11.71 9.24 -21.95
CA ILE A 25 -10.27 9.33 -21.68
C ILE A 25 -9.80 8.08 -20.91
N LEU A 26 -10.53 7.69 -19.86
CA LEU A 26 -10.20 6.51 -19.08
C LEU A 26 -10.33 5.23 -19.91
N ASN A 27 -11.42 5.07 -20.65
CA ASN A 27 -11.64 3.88 -21.49
C ASN A 27 -10.54 3.73 -22.56
N GLU A 28 -10.15 4.81 -23.22
CA GLU A 28 -9.05 4.78 -24.22
C GLU A 28 -7.70 4.40 -23.58
N ALA A 29 -7.44 4.88 -22.35
CA ALA A 29 -6.23 4.50 -21.62
C ALA A 29 -6.24 3.02 -21.19
N ILE A 30 -7.39 2.51 -20.76
CA ILE A 30 -7.60 1.11 -20.40
C ILE A 30 -7.43 0.19 -21.63
N GLU A 31 -8.12 0.47 -22.74
CA GLU A 31 -7.96 -0.29 -23.98
C GLU A 31 -6.51 -0.32 -24.49
N ARG A 32 -5.81 0.79 -24.32
CA ARG A 32 -4.40 0.87 -24.67
C ARG A 32 -3.55 0.01 -23.74
N ALA A 33 -3.74 0.09 -22.42
CA ALA A 33 -3.01 -0.70 -21.44
C ALA A 33 -3.23 -2.20 -21.67
N GLU A 34 -4.47 -2.63 -21.99
CA GLU A 34 -4.81 -4.00 -22.33
C GLU A 34 -4.02 -4.48 -23.57
N LYS A 35 -3.99 -3.68 -24.65
CA LYS A 35 -3.21 -3.97 -25.86
C LYS A 35 -1.69 -4.03 -25.60
N GLU A 36 -1.20 -3.25 -24.64
CA GLU A 36 0.18 -3.25 -24.18
C GLU A 36 0.48 -4.39 -23.17
N GLY A 37 -0.53 -5.19 -22.82
CA GLY A 37 -0.41 -6.40 -21.99
C GLY A 37 -0.55 -6.14 -20.50
N PHE A 38 -1.25 -5.09 -20.08
CA PHE A 38 -1.62 -4.90 -18.66
C PHE A 38 -2.47 -6.08 -18.17
N SER A 39 -2.18 -6.56 -16.95
CA SER A 39 -2.96 -7.58 -16.27
C SER A 39 -3.21 -7.11 -14.83
N GLY A 40 -4.47 -6.80 -14.51
CA GLY A 40 -4.79 -6.23 -13.21
C GLY A 40 -6.23 -5.72 -13.12
N VAL A 41 -6.53 -5.04 -12.03
CA VAL A 41 -7.83 -4.41 -11.77
C VAL A 41 -7.65 -2.91 -11.52
N VAL A 42 -8.51 -2.09 -12.14
CA VAL A 42 -8.57 -0.64 -11.95
C VAL A 42 -9.90 -0.29 -11.31
N LEU A 43 -9.88 0.52 -10.25
CA LEU A 43 -11.06 1.09 -9.61
C LEU A 43 -10.90 2.60 -9.49
N VAL A 44 -11.94 3.35 -9.89
CA VAL A 44 -12.04 4.80 -9.72
C VAL A 44 -13.33 5.12 -8.99
N ALA A 45 -13.24 5.95 -7.95
CA ALA A 45 -14.38 6.29 -7.11
C ALA A 45 -14.39 7.78 -6.73
N GLU A 46 -15.58 8.32 -6.49
CA GLU A 46 -15.79 9.68 -5.99
C GLU A 46 -16.93 9.70 -4.98
N LYS A 47 -16.73 10.42 -3.86
CA LYS A 47 -17.78 10.72 -2.85
C LYS A 47 -18.56 9.51 -2.33
N GLY A 48 -17.89 8.36 -2.23
CA GLY A 48 -18.48 7.13 -1.72
C GLY A 48 -19.09 6.22 -2.79
N GLU A 49 -19.02 6.61 -4.08
CA GLU A 49 -19.54 5.83 -5.21
C GLU A 49 -18.40 5.36 -6.12
N ILE A 50 -18.46 4.10 -6.55
CA ILE A 50 -17.55 3.55 -7.56
C ILE A 50 -18.06 4.01 -8.93
N LEU A 51 -17.23 4.76 -9.66
CA LEU A 51 -17.53 5.25 -11.00
C LEU A 51 -17.05 4.33 -12.09
N PHE A 52 -15.98 3.59 -11.83
CA PHE A 52 -15.34 2.66 -12.75
C PHE A 52 -14.70 1.50 -12.00
N GLU A 53 -14.89 0.29 -12.49
CA GLU A 53 -14.23 -0.91 -12.00
C GLU A 53 -14.09 -1.89 -13.16
N GLU A 54 -12.86 -2.33 -13.47
CA GLU A 54 -12.62 -3.27 -14.57
C GLU A 54 -11.40 -4.13 -14.30
N ALA A 55 -11.53 -5.43 -14.62
CA ALA A 55 -10.46 -6.42 -14.57
C ALA A 55 -10.02 -6.79 -15.97
N MET A 56 -8.70 -6.84 -16.22
CA MET A 56 -8.10 -7.15 -17.51
C MET A 56 -6.95 -8.14 -17.35
N GLY A 57 -6.77 -9.00 -18.35
CA GLY A 57 -5.65 -9.95 -18.39
C GLY A 57 -5.92 -11.22 -17.59
N MET A 58 -4.86 -11.83 -17.06
CA MET A 58 -4.87 -13.20 -16.53
C MET A 58 -4.60 -13.24 -15.03
N ARG A 59 -5.43 -13.99 -14.30
CA ARG A 59 -5.16 -14.38 -12.90
C ARG A 59 -3.93 -15.29 -12.84
N THR A 60 -3.85 -16.25 -13.77
CA THR A 60 -2.68 -17.09 -13.98
C THR A 60 -2.47 -17.27 -15.48
N TYR A 61 -1.27 -17.02 -15.97
CA TYR A 61 -0.91 -17.21 -17.38
C TYR A 61 -0.74 -18.70 -17.71
N GLU A 62 -0.20 -19.49 -16.78
CA GLU A 62 0.06 -20.92 -16.97
C GLU A 62 -1.25 -21.70 -17.25
N ASN A 63 -2.33 -21.33 -16.58
CA ASN A 63 -3.63 -22.01 -16.69
C ASN A 63 -4.63 -21.22 -17.56
N GLN A 64 -4.22 -20.08 -18.12
CA GLN A 64 -5.07 -19.17 -18.92
C GLN A 64 -6.39 -18.80 -18.23
N ILE A 65 -6.33 -18.56 -16.90
CA ILE A 65 -7.49 -18.15 -16.13
C ILE A 65 -7.55 -16.60 -16.16
N VAL A 66 -8.66 -16.05 -16.64
CA VAL A 66 -8.88 -14.60 -16.70
C VAL A 66 -9.06 -14.00 -15.30
N LEU A 67 -8.71 -12.73 -15.15
CA LEU A 67 -8.95 -11.96 -13.93
C LEU A 67 -10.42 -11.57 -13.79
N HIS A 68 -10.85 -11.46 -12.53
CA HIS A 68 -12.12 -10.87 -12.11
C HIS A 68 -11.88 -9.76 -11.09
N GLU A 69 -12.83 -8.83 -10.94
CA GLU A 69 -12.74 -7.67 -10.05
C GLU A 69 -12.60 -8.07 -8.57
N ASP A 70 -13.04 -9.27 -8.21
CA ASP A 70 -12.93 -9.80 -6.84
C ASP A 70 -11.62 -10.53 -6.55
N ASP A 71 -10.72 -10.64 -7.55
CA ASP A 71 -9.46 -11.35 -7.37
C ASP A 71 -8.52 -10.61 -6.41
N ILE A 72 -7.77 -11.41 -5.65
CA ILE A 72 -6.93 -10.97 -4.56
C ILE A 72 -5.48 -10.84 -5.06
N PHE A 73 -4.87 -9.70 -4.79
CA PHE A 73 -3.50 -9.38 -5.17
C PHE A 73 -2.60 -9.22 -3.93
N GLU A 74 -1.33 -9.55 -4.07
CA GLU A 74 -0.29 -9.10 -3.14
C GLU A 74 -0.17 -7.58 -3.22
N LEU A 75 -0.28 -6.89 -2.10
CA LEU A 75 -0.26 -5.43 -2.05
C LEU A 75 1.14 -4.83 -1.97
N ALA A 76 2.15 -5.66 -1.70
CA ALA A 76 3.51 -5.20 -1.45
C ALA A 76 3.53 -4.06 -0.41
N SER A 77 4.19 -2.93 -0.70
CA SER A 77 4.37 -1.83 0.26
C SER A 77 3.10 -1.06 0.62
N LEU A 78 1.97 -1.23 -0.08
CA LEU A 78 0.68 -0.72 0.43
C LEU A 78 0.35 -1.31 1.81
N SER A 79 0.94 -2.43 2.19
CA SER A 79 0.82 -3.04 3.52
C SER A 79 1.22 -2.10 4.66
N LYS A 80 2.10 -1.13 4.39
CA LYS A 80 2.59 -0.19 5.39
C LYS A 80 1.49 0.69 5.99
N GLN A 81 0.45 0.97 5.21
CA GLN A 81 -0.71 1.71 5.68
C GLN A 81 -1.41 1.00 6.84
N PHE A 82 -1.53 -0.33 6.74
CA PHE A 82 -2.15 -1.17 7.78
C PHE A 82 -1.24 -1.31 9.00
N THR A 83 0.08 -1.44 8.79
CA THR A 83 1.04 -1.46 9.90
C THR A 83 1.06 -0.14 10.66
N ALA A 84 1.04 0.99 9.96
CA ALA A 84 0.92 2.31 10.58
C ALA A 84 -0.41 2.46 11.35
N MET A 85 -1.53 1.95 10.79
CA MET A 85 -2.81 1.95 11.48
C MET A 85 -2.78 1.13 12.77
N MET A 86 -2.10 -0.02 12.80
CA MET A 86 -1.92 -0.80 14.04
C MET A 86 -1.19 0.00 15.11
N ILE A 87 -0.14 0.74 14.75
CA ILE A 87 0.56 1.64 15.68
C ILE A 87 -0.36 2.79 16.15
N MET A 88 -1.13 3.39 15.25
CA MET A 88 -2.10 4.43 15.61
C MET A 88 -3.17 3.91 16.58
N ILE A 89 -3.67 2.68 16.37
CA ILE A 89 -4.61 2.03 17.30
C ILE A 89 -3.95 1.77 18.66
N CYS A 90 -2.71 1.28 18.68
CA CYS A 90 -1.94 1.08 19.93
C CYS A 90 -1.80 2.39 20.70
N LYS A 91 -1.51 3.52 20.02
CA LYS A 91 -1.45 4.83 20.64
C LYS A 91 -2.80 5.23 21.26
N GLU A 92 -3.89 5.12 20.53
CA GLU A 92 -5.21 5.50 21.08
C GLU A 92 -5.67 4.60 22.23
N LYS A 93 -5.15 3.38 22.30
CA LYS A 93 -5.34 2.46 23.43
C LYS A 93 -4.39 2.77 24.61
N GLY A 94 -3.49 3.75 24.50
CA GLY A 94 -2.53 4.11 25.53
C GLY A 94 -1.41 3.09 25.76
N LEU A 95 -1.11 2.25 24.75
CA LEU A 95 -0.08 1.22 24.82
C LEU A 95 1.30 1.76 24.45
N LEU A 96 1.38 2.87 23.70
CA LEU A 96 2.60 3.55 23.30
C LEU A 96 2.31 5.02 22.93
N ASP A 97 3.37 5.83 22.78
CA ASP A 97 3.32 7.12 22.07
C ASP A 97 4.22 7.10 20.83
N PHE A 98 3.89 7.94 19.82
CA PHE A 98 4.70 8.03 18.59
C PHE A 98 6.12 8.55 18.87
N ASP A 99 6.30 9.37 19.91
CA ASP A 99 7.60 9.94 20.27
C ASP A 99 8.35 9.09 21.31
N ASP A 100 7.79 7.93 21.70
CA ASP A 100 8.49 6.99 22.57
C ASP A 100 9.75 6.45 21.89
N PRO A 101 10.86 6.30 22.64
CA PRO A 101 12.03 5.59 22.16
C PRO A 101 11.72 4.13 21.81
N LEU A 102 12.19 3.67 20.65
CA LEU A 102 12.07 2.27 20.24
C LEU A 102 12.60 1.30 21.31
N SER A 103 13.66 1.70 22.02
CA SER A 103 14.30 0.91 23.10
C SER A 103 13.36 0.59 24.27
N ASN A 104 12.24 1.27 24.41
CA ASN A 104 11.22 0.92 25.41
C ASN A 104 10.52 -0.42 25.09
N TYR A 105 10.56 -0.85 23.84
CA TYR A 105 9.79 -1.97 23.33
C TYR A 105 10.67 -3.08 22.77
N ILE A 106 11.70 -2.73 22.01
CA ILE A 106 12.56 -3.66 21.30
C ILE A 106 14.02 -3.31 21.53
N GLU A 107 14.79 -4.29 21.99
CA GLU A 107 16.23 -4.18 22.12
C GLU A 107 16.89 -4.36 20.75
N VAL A 108 17.45 -3.28 20.21
CA VAL A 108 18.27 -3.26 19.00
C VAL A 108 19.42 -2.28 19.20
N PRO A 109 20.60 -2.47 18.56
CA PRO A 109 21.81 -1.63 18.80
C PRO A 109 21.73 -0.25 18.12
N TYR A 110 20.53 0.35 18.06
CA TYR A 110 20.29 1.62 17.37
C TYR A 110 19.61 2.62 18.30
N PRO A 111 20.37 3.32 19.16
CA PRO A 111 19.79 4.30 20.09
C PRO A 111 19.26 5.55 19.37
N GLY A 112 18.36 6.27 20.05
CA GLY A 112 17.83 7.55 19.62
C GLY A 112 16.68 7.47 18.60
N ILE A 113 16.28 6.29 18.18
CA ILE A 113 15.15 6.10 17.24
C ILE A 113 13.83 6.12 18.02
N SER A 114 12.86 6.93 17.56
CA SER A 114 11.48 6.92 18.06
C SER A 114 10.56 6.08 17.14
N ILE A 115 9.37 5.73 17.64
CA ILE A 115 8.32 5.11 16.83
C ILE A 115 7.96 5.99 15.62
N ARG A 116 7.93 7.33 15.83
CA ARG A 116 7.71 8.30 14.74
C ARG A 116 8.77 8.22 13.64
N ASN A 117 10.04 8.08 14.00
CA ASN A 117 11.11 7.93 13.00
C ASN A 117 10.92 6.67 12.14
N LEU A 118 10.40 5.57 12.70
CA LEU A 118 10.08 4.36 11.94
C LEU A 118 8.90 4.59 10.99
N LEU A 119 7.83 5.25 11.47
CA LEU A 119 6.63 5.54 10.68
C LEU A 119 6.93 6.46 9.49
N THR A 120 7.86 7.41 9.66
CA THR A 120 8.15 8.48 8.67
C THR A 120 9.39 8.21 7.84
N HIS A 121 10.02 7.02 7.97
CA HIS A 121 11.26 6.68 7.28
C HIS A 121 12.44 7.64 7.55
N THR A 122 12.56 8.09 8.79
CA THR A 122 13.61 9.01 9.22
C THR A 122 14.53 8.41 10.29
N SER A 123 14.59 7.07 10.38
CA SER A 123 15.33 6.37 11.43
C SER A 123 16.82 6.19 11.13
N GLY A 124 17.24 6.19 9.86
CA GLY A 124 18.62 5.86 9.45
C GLY A 124 18.99 4.37 9.61
N LEU A 125 18.02 3.49 9.87
CA LEU A 125 18.27 2.06 10.05
C LEU A 125 18.85 1.41 8.81
N PRO A 126 19.80 0.47 8.95
CA PRO A 126 20.30 -0.34 7.86
C PRO A 126 19.17 -1.22 7.27
N ASP A 127 19.35 -1.62 6.01
CA ASP A 127 18.42 -2.53 5.37
C ASP A 127 18.61 -3.97 5.87
N TYR A 128 17.60 -4.50 6.53
CA TYR A 128 17.63 -5.90 7.03
C TYR A 128 17.78 -6.91 5.90
N GLN A 129 17.25 -6.64 4.70
CA GLN A 129 17.31 -7.61 3.61
C GLN A 129 18.75 -7.85 3.16
N SER A 130 19.58 -6.81 3.09
CA SER A 130 21.00 -6.95 2.76
C SER A 130 21.73 -7.86 3.78
N ILE A 131 21.44 -7.73 5.09
CA ILE A 131 22.01 -8.56 6.13
C ILE A 131 21.56 -10.03 5.95
N MET A 132 20.27 -10.22 5.74
CA MET A 132 19.69 -11.55 5.57
C MET A 132 20.16 -12.20 4.26
N ASP A 133 20.33 -11.44 3.17
CA ASP A 133 20.85 -11.94 1.90
C ASP A 133 22.28 -12.52 2.04
N GLU A 134 23.09 -11.90 2.87
CA GLU A 134 24.50 -12.29 3.09
C GLU A 134 24.64 -13.47 4.05
N HIS A 135 23.81 -13.54 5.10
CA HIS A 135 24.07 -14.42 6.24
C HIS A 135 23.01 -15.49 6.50
N TRP A 136 21.78 -15.32 5.97
CA TRP A 136 20.69 -16.25 6.23
C TRP A 136 20.78 -17.55 5.42
N ASP A 137 20.48 -18.68 6.06
CA ASP A 137 20.29 -19.96 5.38
C ASP A 137 18.95 -19.96 4.62
N LYS A 138 18.99 -19.63 3.32
CA LYS A 138 17.83 -19.48 2.45
C LYS A 138 17.04 -20.77 2.22
N SER A 139 17.47 -21.91 2.73
CA SER A 139 16.65 -23.12 2.78
C SER A 139 15.57 -23.08 3.85
N LYS A 140 15.61 -22.09 4.76
CA LYS A 140 14.66 -21.84 5.84
C LYS A 140 13.85 -20.59 5.58
N VAL A 141 12.65 -20.53 6.16
CA VAL A 141 11.79 -19.34 6.08
C VAL A 141 11.98 -18.45 7.30
N ALA A 142 12.40 -17.21 7.06
CA ALA A 142 12.59 -16.20 8.11
C ALA A 142 11.35 -15.32 8.29
N GLY A 143 11.17 -14.84 9.51
CA GLY A 143 10.19 -13.84 9.91
C GLY A 143 10.84 -12.68 10.69
N ASN A 144 10.02 -11.92 11.41
CA ASN A 144 10.52 -10.80 12.20
C ASN A 144 11.48 -11.21 13.31
N PRO A 145 11.29 -12.34 14.04
CA PRO A 145 12.24 -12.76 15.08
C PRO A 145 13.66 -12.94 14.55
N GLU A 146 13.82 -13.64 13.42
CA GLU A 146 15.12 -13.91 12.80
C GLU A 146 15.74 -12.60 12.27
N ILE A 147 14.95 -11.71 11.67
CA ILE A 147 15.41 -10.39 11.24
C ILE A 147 15.93 -9.57 12.43
N LEU A 148 15.23 -9.58 13.56
CA LEU A 148 15.64 -8.87 14.77
C LEU A 148 16.92 -9.46 15.38
N GLU A 149 17.08 -10.80 15.35
CA GLU A 149 18.29 -11.49 15.79
C GLU A 149 19.50 -11.05 14.95
N TYR A 150 19.38 -11.06 13.62
CA TYR A 150 20.44 -10.67 12.70
C TYR A 150 20.79 -9.18 12.78
N LEU A 151 19.80 -8.30 13.00
CA LEU A 151 20.05 -6.88 13.27
C LEU A 151 20.88 -6.67 14.55
N ARG A 152 20.70 -7.50 15.57
CA ARG A 152 21.50 -7.44 16.80
C ARG A 152 22.89 -8.04 16.62
N GLU A 153 22.99 -9.18 15.96
CA GLU A 153 24.24 -9.94 15.78
C GLU A 153 25.23 -9.18 14.90
N TYR A 154 24.79 -8.73 13.73
CA TYR A 154 25.66 -8.06 12.76
C TYR A 154 25.76 -6.57 12.97
N ALA A 155 24.75 -5.94 13.56
CA ALA A 155 24.72 -4.54 13.99
C ALA A 155 25.37 -3.54 13.00
N PRO A 156 25.07 -3.57 11.69
CA PRO A 156 25.67 -2.60 10.76
C PRO A 156 25.30 -1.17 11.18
N PRO A 157 26.17 -0.18 10.93
CA PRO A 157 25.94 1.18 11.39
C PRO A 157 24.71 1.81 10.76
N LYS A 158 24.09 2.78 11.46
CA LYS A 158 23.06 3.63 10.88
C LYS A 158 23.61 4.41 9.67
N SER A 159 22.79 4.64 8.65
CA SER A 159 23.15 5.47 7.50
C SER A 159 23.23 6.96 7.87
N PHE A 160 22.44 7.39 8.86
CA PHE A 160 22.39 8.78 9.39
C PHE A 160 21.72 8.79 10.78
N GLU A 161 21.82 9.90 11.48
CA GLU A 161 21.15 10.08 12.77
C GLU A 161 19.63 10.24 12.60
N PRO A 162 18.80 9.64 13.51
CA PRO A 162 17.36 9.73 13.45
C PRO A 162 16.87 11.18 13.38
N GLY A 163 15.97 11.47 12.44
CA GLY A 163 15.47 12.83 12.18
C GLY A 163 16.25 13.64 11.14
N ALA A 164 17.50 13.26 10.84
CA ALA A 164 18.36 14.05 9.97
C ALA A 164 17.99 13.97 8.48
N LYS A 165 17.44 12.84 8.02
CA LYS A 165 17.10 12.62 6.61
C LYS A 165 15.87 11.71 6.47
N TYR A 166 15.27 11.78 5.29
CA TYR A 166 14.34 10.78 4.80
C TYR A 166 15.08 9.72 3.98
N GLU A 167 14.88 8.45 4.33
CA GLU A 167 15.32 7.30 3.55
C GLU A 167 14.35 6.14 3.78
N TYR A 168 13.68 5.71 2.71
CA TYR A 168 12.66 4.66 2.78
C TYR A 168 13.23 3.38 3.37
N SER A 169 12.64 2.87 4.46
CA SER A 169 13.16 1.74 5.22
C SER A 169 12.11 0.66 5.46
N ASN A 170 12.31 -0.52 4.89
CA ASN A 170 11.52 -1.70 5.22
C ASN A 170 11.83 -2.19 6.64
N THR A 171 13.06 -2.03 7.11
CA THR A 171 13.48 -2.37 8.48
C THR A 171 12.62 -1.67 9.51
N GLY A 172 12.35 -0.37 9.32
CA GLY A 172 11.47 0.39 10.22
C GLY A 172 10.10 -0.26 10.38
N TYR A 173 9.51 -0.74 9.30
CA TYR A 173 8.17 -1.36 9.33
C TYR A 173 8.15 -2.80 9.87
N VAL A 174 9.25 -3.54 9.74
CA VAL A 174 9.44 -4.82 10.47
C VAL A 174 9.42 -4.55 11.97
N LEU A 175 10.17 -3.53 12.43
CA LEU A 175 10.21 -3.15 13.83
C LEU A 175 8.86 -2.67 14.35
N LEU A 176 8.11 -1.86 13.57
CA LEU A 176 6.76 -1.42 13.95
C LEU A 176 5.81 -2.60 14.18
N ALA A 177 5.82 -3.61 13.29
CA ALA A 177 5.00 -4.81 13.49
C ALA A 177 5.42 -5.58 14.76
N SER A 178 6.73 -5.67 15.02
CA SER A 178 7.26 -6.31 16.23
C SER A 178 6.95 -5.50 17.51
N VAL A 179 6.89 -4.17 17.43
CA VAL A 179 6.42 -3.31 18.53
C VAL A 179 4.96 -3.60 18.86
N VAL A 180 4.09 -3.72 17.84
CA VAL A 180 2.68 -4.08 18.06
C VAL A 180 2.56 -5.40 18.83
N GLU A 181 3.29 -6.46 18.40
CA GLU A 181 3.28 -7.75 19.10
C GLU A 181 3.81 -7.62 20.53
N LYS A 182 4.85 -6.81 20.74
CA LYS A 182 5.44 -6.58 22.06
C LYS A 182 4.48 -5.90 23.06
N VAL A 183 3.79 -4.84 22.64
CA VAL A 183 2.94 -4.05 23.53
C VAL A 183 1.57 -4.72 23.78
N THR A 184 1.13 -5.60 22.88
CA THR A 184 -0.14 -6.30 23.01
C THR A 184 -0.02 -7.71 23.57
N GLY A 185 1.12 -8.36 23.36
CA GLY A 185 1.32 -9.78 23.66
C GLY A 185 0.61 -10.73 22.68
N GLU A 186 0.09 -10.21 21.55
CA GLU A 186 -0.69 -10.96 20.58
C GLU A 186 -0.03 -10.95 19.18
N ASP A 187 -0.36 -11.93 18.35
CA ASP A 187 0.16 -12.05 16.99
C ASP A 187 -0.34 -10.91 16.08
N PHE A 188 0.56 -10.32 15.30
CA PHE A 188 0.27 -9.18 14.42
C PHE A 188 -0.77 -9.51 13.34
N VAL A 189 -0.79 -10.76 12.82
CA VAL A 189 -1.74 -11.17 11.78
C VAL A 189 -3.15 -11.24 12.36
N GLU A 190 -3.31 -11.87 13.53
CA GLU A 190 -4.61 -11.99 14.21
C GLU A 190 -5.13 -10.63 14.67
N LEU A 191 -4.24 -9.76 15.19
CA LEU A 191 -4.62 -8.40 15.56
C LEU A 191 -5.04 -7.56 14.34
N SER A 192 -4.32 -7.64 13.23
CA SER A 192 -4.69 -6.92 12.00
C SER A 192 -6.09 -7.33 11.52
N LYS A 193 -6.40 -8.62 11.61
CA LYS A 193 -7.72 -9.15 11.29
C LYS A 193 -8.78 -8.64 12.27
N ALA A 194 -8.50 -8.69 13.57
CA ALA A 194 -9.45 -8.29 14.62
C ALA A 194 -9.70 -6.78 14.68
N TRP A 195 -8.64 -5.97 14.50
CA TRP A 195 -8.73 -4.53 14.72
C TRP A 195 -8.97 -3.72 13.44
N ILE A 196 -8.64 -4.26 12.25
CA ILE A 196 -8.81 -3.55 10.98
C ILE A 196 -9.77 -4.28 10.05
N PHE A 197 -9.42 -5.52 9.63
CA PHE A 197 -10.10 -6.14 8.51
C PHE A 197 -11.55 -6.53 8.84
N ASN A 198 -11.80 -7.14 9.99
CA ASN A 198 -13.15 -7.52 10.44
C ASN A 198 -14.07 -6.32 10.69
N PRO A 199 -13.66 -5.27 11.46
CA PRO A 199 -14.48 -4.06 11.66
C PRO A 199 -14.87 -3.36 10.37
N LEU A 200 -13.99 -3.39 9.37
CA LEU A 200 -14.22 -2.79 8.04
C LEU A 200 -14.89 -3.74 7.06
N LYS A 201 -15.15 -5.00 7.45
CA LYS A 201 -15.73 -6.05 6.59
C LYS A 201 -14.90 -6.31 5.32
N MET A 202 -13.58 -6.26 5.45
CA MET A 202 -12.60 -6.52 4.40
C MET A 202 -12.34 -8.03 4.30
N LYS A 203 -13.30 -8.78 3.79
CA LYS A 203 -13.32 -10.26 3.82
C LYS A 203 -12.27 -10.92 2.92
N SER A 204 -11.83 -10.23 1.88
CA SER A 204 -10.81 -10.69 0.93
C SER A 204 -9.39 -10.28 1.37
N THR A 205 -9.27 -9.45 2.42
CA THR A 205 -8.00 -8.92 2.91
C THR A 205 -7.42 -9.79 4.03
N GLY A 206 -6.10 -10.01 3.97
CA GLY A 206 -5.37 -10.73 5.01
C GLY A 206 -3.87 -10.70 4.79
N ILE A 207 -3.13 -11.07 5.83
CA ILE A 207 -1.68 -11.32 5.78
C ILE A 207 -1.52 -12.82 5.68
N ARG A 208 -1.06 -13.33 4.54
CA ARG A 208 -1.06 -14.75 4.21
C ARG A 208 0.34 -15.28 4.00
N ALA A 209 0.63 -16.45 4.54
CA ALA A 209 1.80 -17.23 4.18
C ALA A 209 1.70 -17.72 2.73
N LEU A 210 2.80 -18.20 2.16
CA LEU A 210 2.85 -18.61 0.75
C LEU A 210 1.87 -19.77 0.46
N GLU A 211 1.80 -20.75 1.36
CA GLU A 211 0.89 -21.89 1.25
C GLU A 211 -0.59 -21.45 1.36
N GLU A 212 -0.87 -20.48 2.23
CA GLU A 212 -2.21 -19.92 2.37
C GLU A 212 -2.66 -19.19 1.11
N LYS A 213 -1.74 -18.44 0.45
CA LYS A 213 -2.03 -17.79 -0.84
C LYS A 213 -2.36 -18.82 -1.92
N ALA A 214 -1.60 -19.93 -1.99
CA ALA A 214 -1.81 -20.99 -2.95
C ALA A 214 -3.17 -21.72 -2.76
N ALA A 215 -3.70 -21.71 -1.54
CA ALA A 215 -5.01 -22.29 -1.22
C ALA A 215 -6.20 -21.39 -1.61
N VAL A 216 -5.97 -20.11 -1.93
CA VAL A 216 -7.03 -19.17 -2.32
C VAL A 216 -7.25 -19.19 -3.82
N MET A 217 -8.36 -19.74 -4.29
CA MET A 217 -8.67 -19.89 -5.73
C MET A 217 -8.74 -18.55 -6.49
N THR A 218 -9.07 -17.46 -5.81
CA THR A 218 -9.16 -16.11 -6.38
C THR A 218 -7.88 -15.32 -6.21
N PHE A 219 -6.75 -15.95 -5.86
CA PHE A 219 -5.47 -15.25 -5.72
C PHE A 219 -4.82 -15.07 -7.10
N ALA A 220 -4.59 -13.82 -7.50
CA ALA A 220 -3.86 -13.49 -8.72
C ALA A 220 -2.36 -13.71 -8.50
N ALA A 221 -1.79 -14.69 -9.19
CA ALA A 221 -0.36 -14.96 -9.14
C ALA A 221 0.45 -13.82 -9.78
N GLY A 222 1.60 -13.48 -9.20
CA GLY A 222 2.53 -12.52 -9.78
C GLY A 222 3.32 -13.16 -10.93
N HIS A 223 3.46 -12.42 -12.02
CA HIS A 223 4.15 -12.92 -13.23
C HIS A 223 5.23 -11.95 -13.70
N LEU A 224 6.31 -12.51 -14.20
CA LEU A 224 7.40 -11.79 -14.88
C LEU A 224 7.64 -12.40 -16.26
N LYS A 225 8.19 -11.61 -17.17
CA LYS A 225 8.60 -12.13 -18.49
C LYS A 225 9.92 -12.91 -18.38
N ASN A 226 9.95 -14.12 -18.91
CA ASN A 226 11.17 -14.89 -19.08
C ASN A 226 12.00 -14.38 -20.28
N GLY A 227 13.13 -15.02 -20.57
CA GLY A 227 14.00 -14.66 -21.69
C GLY A 227 13.36 -14.74 -23.08
N ASP A 228 12.27 -15.49 -23.22
CA ASP A 228 11.49 -15.64 -24.46
C ASP A 228 10.31 -14.65 -24.52
N GLY A 229 10.17 -13.77 -23.53
CA GLY A 229 9.09 -12.78 -23.44
C GLY A 229 7.75 -13.33 -22.96
N GLN A 230 7.69 -14.59 -22.51
CA GLN A 230 6.50 -15.21 -21.97
C GLN A 230 6.33 -14.89 -20.48
N PHE A 231 5.09 -14.63 -20.04
CA PHE A 231 4.79 -14.49 -18.63
C PHE A 231 4.82 -15.83 -17.92
N VAL A 232 5.63 -15.93 -16.87
CA VAL A 232 5.74 -17.08 -15.98
C VAL A 232 5.68 -16.63 -14.53
N ASN A 233 5.31 -17.53 -13.62
CA ASN A 233 5.18 -17.21 -12.21
C ASN A 233 6.46 -16.58 -11.66
N ALA A 234 6.34 -15.42 -11.02
CA ALA A 234 7.47 -14.65 -10.51
C ALA A 234 8.33 -15.42 -9.50
N ASN A 235 7.73 -16.35 -8.74
CA ASN A 235 8.46 -17.16 -7.76
C ASN A 235 9.45 -18.16 -8.39
N THR A 236 9.41 -18.35 -9.72
CA THR A 236 10.39 -19.22 -10.43
C THR A 236 11.72 -18.51 -10.70
N PHE A 237 11.80 -17.19 -10.48
CA PHE A 237 13.02 -16.43 -10.68
C PHE A 237 13.87 -16.39 -9.42
N HIS A 238 15.17 -16.62 -9.57
CA HIS A 238 16.11 -16.50 -8.45
C HIS A 238 16.12 -15.11 -7.80
N SER A 239 15.95 -14.05 -8.60
CA SER A 239 15.83 -12.67 -8.09
C SER A 239 14.58 -12.42 -7.23
N SER A 240 13.63 -13.35 -7.24
CA SER A 240 12.38 -13.31 -6.47
C SER A 240 12.39 -14.23 -5.25
N ASP A 241 13.44 -15.01 -5.03
CA ASP A 241 13.52 -16.04 -4.01
C ASP A 241 13.34 -15.50 -2.58
N TYR A 242 13.71 -14.22 -2.34
CA TYR A 242 13.47 -13.55 -1.06
C TYR A 242 11.98 -13.50 -0.68
N THR A 243 11.06 -13.56 -1.63
CA THR A 243 9.62 -13.62 -1.33
C THR A 243 9.25 -14.95 -0.68
N VAL A 244 10.06 -15.99 -0.87
CA VAL A 244 9.91 -17.32 -0.30
C VAL A 244 10.62 -17.40 1.06
N TRP A 245 11.93 -17.17 1.10
CA TRP A 245 12.69 -17.34 2.34
C TRP A 245 12.48 -16.24 3.39
N LEU A 246 11.98 -15.03 3.01
CA LEU A 246 11.40 -14.02 3.92
C LEU A 246 9.89 -14.17 4.05
N GLY A 247 9.38 -15.37 3.85
CA GLY A 247 7.97 -15.67 3.76
C GLY A 247 7.15 -15.34 4.99
N ASN A 248 7.73 -15.27 6.19
CA ASN A 248 7.03 -14.94 7.43
C ASN A 248 7.26 -13.50 7.93
N ARG A 249 7.92 -12.67 7.13
CA ARG A 249 8.12 -11.25 7.43
C ARG A 249 6.78 -10.50 7.51
N LYS A 250 6.56 -9.71 8.57
CA LYS A 250 5.38 -8.88 8.81
C LYS A 250 5.77 -7.40 8.84
N GLY A 251 4.84 -6.53 8.45
CA GLY A 251 4.96 -5.07 8.55
C GLY A 251 5.16 -4.34 7.23
N PRO A 252 6.28 -4.46 6.53
CA PRO A 252 6.53 -3.70 5.30
C PRO A 252 5.78 -4.22 4.08
N GLY A 253 5.24 -5.44 4.12
CA GLY A 253 4.60 -6.14 3.02
C GLY A 253 3.68 -7.25 3.49
N ARG A 254 3.20 -8.10 2.56
CA ARG A 254 2.43 -9.33 2.72
C ARG A 254 0.94 -9.19 3.01
N VAL A 255 0.39 -8.00 3.14
CA VAL A 255 -1.06 -7.86 3.02
C VAL A 255 -1.45 -8.18 1.58
N SER A 256 -2.49 -8.98 1.43
CA SER A 256 -3.15 -9.24 0.16
C SER A 256 -4.60 -8.82 0.24
N SER A 257 -5.14 -8.25 -0.85
CA SER A 257 -6.49 -7.69 -0.89
C SER A 257 -7.02 -7.58 -2.32
N ASN A 258 -8.27 -7.19 -2.49
CA ASN A 258 -8.85 -6.77 -3.76
C ASN A 258 -9.20 -5.27 -3.74
N VAL A 259 -9.56 -4.70 -4.89
CA VAL A 259 -9.87 -3.27 -5.03
C VAL A 259 -11.07 -2.84 -4.18
N LYS A 260 -12.10 -3.70 -4.03
CA LYS A 260 -13.31 -3.42 -3.24
C LYS A 260 -13.02 -3.32 -1.74
N ASP A 261 -12.19 -4.19 -1.21
CA ASP A 261 -11.79 -4.12 0.20
C ASP A 261 -10.87 -2.91 0.45
N LEU A 262 -9.95 -2.60 -0.48
CA LEU A 262 -9.15 -1.37 -0.41
C LEU A 262 -10.03 -0.11 -0.50
N TYR A 263 -11.12 -0.15 -1.25
CA TYR A 263 -12.08 0.95 -1.26
C TYR A 263 -12.82 1.09 0.07
N LYS A 264 -13.18 -0.02 0.74
CA LYS A 264 -13.71 0.04 2.12
C LYS A 264 -12.69 0.64 3.10
N TRP A 265 -11.41 0.30 2.94
CA TRP A 265 -10.31 0.88 3.68
C TRP A 265 -10.23 2.39 3.45
N ASP A 266 -10.19 2.84 2.20
CA ASP A 266 -10.20 4.25 1.84
C ASP A 266 -11.34 5.02 2.51
N GLN A 267 -12.58 4.53 2.37
CA GLN A 267 -13.77 5.17 2.93
C GLN A 267 -13.81 5.15 4.48
N ALA A 268 -13.15 4.19 5.11
CA ALA A 268 -13.05 4.13 6.57
C ALA A 268 -12.19 5.26 7.15
N LEU A 269 -11.18 5.72 6.40
CA LEU A 269 -10.29 6.81 6.81
C LEU A 269 -10.97 8.19 6.87
N TYR A 270 -12.20 8.31 6.34
CA TYR A 270 -13.06 9.50 6.50
C TYR A 270 -13.99 9.42 7.71
N LYS A 271 -14.08 8.26 8.40
CA LYS A 271 -15.18 7.94 9.32
C LYS A 271 -14.69 7.49 10.70
N GLU A 272 -13.72 8.04 11.30
CA GLU A 272 -13.25 7.75 12.68
C GLU A 272 -13.59 6.32 13.23
N LYS A 273 -13.58 5.32 12.35
CA LYS A 273 -13.99 3.96 12.72
C LYS A 273 -12.93 3.19 13.49
N LEU A 274 -11.67 3.50 13.23
CA LEU A 274 -10.52 2.80 13.79
C LEU A 274 -9.76 3.68 14.76
N VAL A 275 -9.54 4.93 14.39
CA VAL A 275 -8.85 5.95 15.18
C VAL A 275 -9.52 7.30 14.95
N SER A 276 -9.23 8.28 15.81
CA SER A 276 -9.77 9.63 15.73
C SER A 276 -9.29 10.38 14.48
N LYS A 277 -10.08 11.36 14.06
CA LYS A 277 -9.72 12.25 12.94
C LYS A 277 -8.36 12.92 13.17
N LYS A 278 -8.08 13.35 14.40
CA LYS A 278 -6.81 13.95 14.79
C LYS A 278 -5.62 13.03 14.46
N THR A 279 -5.72 11.75 14.78
CA THR A 279 -4.68 10.75 14.49
C THR A 279 -4.52 10.52 12.99
N ILE A 280 -5.61 10.53 12.21
CA ILE A 280 -5.55 10.45 10.75
C ILE A 280 -4.89 11.70 10.15
N GLU A 281 -5.21 12.90 10.64
CA GLU A 281 -4.60 14.15 10.19
C GLU A 281 -3.09 14.18 10.47
N GLU A 282 -2.65 13.63 11.62
CA GLU A 282 -1.24 13.47 11.94
C GLU A 282 -0.55 12.51 10.97
N ALA A 283 -1.20 11.40 10.62
CA ALA A 283 -0.68 10.44 9.64
C ALA A 283 -0.49 11.05 8.23
N PHE A 284 -1.27 12.08 7.89
CA PHE A 284 -1.19 12.80 6.62
C PHE A 284 -0.42 14.13 6.72
N THR A 285 0.39 14.30 7.77
CA THR A 285 1.21 15.50 7.97
C THR A 285 2.67 15.19 7.63
N PRO A 286 3.32 16.01 6.76
CA PRO A 286 4.74 15.88 6.48
C PRO A 286 5.58 15.97 7.75
N PHE A 287 6.59 15.12 7.85
CA PHE A 287 7.53 15.15 8.97
C PHE A 287 8.56 16.26 8.76
N LYS A 288 8.83 17.04 9.82
CA LYS A 288 9.85 18.07 9.80
C LYS A 288 11.19 17.48 10.24
N LEU A 289 12.17 17.50 9.35
CA LEU A 289 13.55 17.06 9.61
C LEU A 289 14.29 18.05 10.52
N ASP A 290 15.41 17.65 11.09
CA ASP A 290 16.22 18.45 12.01
C ASP A 290 16.78 19.72 11.37
N ASP A 291 17.04 19.72 10.06
CA ASP A 291 17.46 20.87 9.27
C ASP A 291 16.30 21.84 8.93
N GLY A 292 15.08 21.50 9.32
CA GLY A 292 13.86 22.27 9.09
C GLY A 292 13.12 21.99 7.79
N PHE A 293 13.68 21.19 6.86
CA PHE A 293 12.99 20.76 5.66
C PHE A 293 11.87 19.76 5.98
N LEU A 294 10.94 19.61 5.04
CA LEU A 294 9.83 18.67 5.19
C LEU A 294 10.11 17.39 4.38
N SER A 295 9.99 16.25 5.04
CA SER A 295 9.82 14.95 4.39
C SER A 295 8.33 14.77 4.09
N TYR A 296 8.00 14.61 2.82
CA TYR A 296 6.61 14.43 2.37
C TYR A 296 6.17 12.96 2.48
N TYR A 297 6.49 12.33 3.60
CA TYR A 297 6.02 11.02 3.97
C TYR A 297 5.48 11.04 5.40
N GLY A 298 4.26 10.54 5.55
CA GLY A 298 3.58 10.42 6.83
C GLY A 298 3.60 8.99 7.37
N PHE A 299 2.49 8.53 7.95
CA PHE A 299 2.40 7.19 8.52
C PHE A 299 1.86 6.20 7.46
N GLY A 300 2.77 5.66 6.65
CA GLY A 300 2.45 4.74 5.56
C GLY A 300 1.89 5.41 4.29
N TRP A 301 2.09 6.72 4.13
CA TRP A 301 1.59 7.49 3.00
C TRP A 301 2.61 8.51 2.50
N GLU A 302 2.80 8.55 1.19
CA GLU A 302 3.40 9.69 0.51
C GLU A 302 2.38 10.84 0.48
N ILE A 303 2.85 12.07 0.68
CA ILE A 303 1.99 13.25 0.82
C ILE A 303 2.34 14.25 -0.29
N LYS A 304 1.33 14.66 -1.06
CA LYS A 304 1.43 15.79 -1.98
C LYS A 304 0.47 16.88 -1.52
N PRO A 305 0.98 17.97 -0.94
CA PRO A 305 0.15 19.04 -0.36
C PRO A 305 -0.76 19.72 -1.38
N GLN A 306 -0.35 19.70 -2.66
CA GLN A 306 -1.09 20.31 -3.77
C GLN A 306 -1.24 19.32 -4.92
N SER A 307 -2.46 19.20 -5.39
CA SER A 307 -2.84 18.42 -6.57
C SER A 307 -4.04 19.12 -7.25
N PRO A 308 -4.51 18.64 -8.41
CA PRO A 308 -5.72 19.19 -9.03
C PRO A 308 -6.97 19.21 -8.13
N PHE A 309 -7.01 18.34 -7.11
CA PHE A 309 -8.15 18.20 -6.19
C PHE A 309 -7.76 18.44 -4.72
N GLY A 310 -6.82 19.37 -4.47
CA GLY A 310 -6.34 19.66 -3.12
C GLY A 310 -5.25 18.70 -2.65
N LYS A 311 -5.21 18.39 -1.35
CA LYS A 311 -4.21 17.50 -0.77
C LYS A 311 -4.41 16.06 -1.25
N MET A 312 -3.33 15.46 -1.73
CA MET A 312 -3.29 14.06 -2.15
C MET A 312 -2.39 13.26 -1.22
N VAL A 313 -2.83 12.06 -0.85
CA VAL A 313 -1.99 11.04 -0.23
C VAL A 313 -2.02 9.78 -1.08
N MET A 314 -0.89 9.10 -1.21
CA MET A 314 -0.77 7.91 -2.03
C MET A 314 0.27 6.95 -1.48
N HIS A 315 0.25 5.73 -1.95
CA HIS A 315 1.38 4.81 -1.81
C HIS A 315 1.42 3.85 -2.98
N THR A 316 2.62 3.44 -3.35
CA THR A 316 2.86 2.39 -4.35
C THR A 316 3.29 1.09 -3.66
N GLY A 317 3.10 -0.02 -4.34
CA GLY A 317 3.66 -1.31 -3.95
C GLY A 317 4.40 -1.94 -5.12
N ASP A 318 5.58 -2.47 -4.86
CA ASP A 318 6.39 -3.21 -5.83
C ASP A 318 6.89 -4.50 -5.18
N ASN A 319 6.60 -5.61 -5.83
CA ASN A 319 7.07 -6.94 -5.47
C ASN A 319 7.23 -7.74 -6.77
N PRO A 320 8.07 -8.76 -6.84
CA PRO A 320 8.18 -9.57 -8.05
C PRO A 320 6.83 -9.98 -8.62
N GLY A 321 6.54 -9.53 -9.83
CA GLY A 321 5.28 -9.77 -10.52
C GLY A 321 4.12 -8.86 -10.12
N TYR A 322 4.25 -7.98 -9.13
CA TYR A 322 3.17 -7.09 -8.70
C TYR A 322 3.57 -5.64 -8.72
N LYS A 323 2.67 -4.79 -9.21
CA LYS A 323 2.70 -3.35 -8.98
C LYS A 323 1.32 -2.89 -8.54
N THR A 324 1.28 -2.16 -7.45
CA THR A 324 0.02 -1.71 -6.84
C THR A 324 0.09 -0.22 -6.51
N ILE A 325 -1.04 0.45 -6.55
CA ILE A 325 -1.12 1.85 -6.16
C ILE A 325 -2.52 2.18 -5.62
N ILE A 326 -2.54 3.02 -4.59
CA ILE A 326 -3.72 3.74 -4.14
C ILE A 326 -3.40 5.24 -4.13
N VAL A 327 -4.29 6.03 -4.74
CA VAL A 327 -4.24 7.50 -4.76
C VAL A 327 -5.53 8.02 -4.15
N ARG A 328 -5.42 8.96 -3.22
CA ARG A 328 -6.54 9.56 -2.49
C ARG A 328 -6.43 11.09 -2.54
N TYR A 329 -7.40 11.73 -3.15
CA TYR A 329 -7.61 13.17 -3.09
C TYR A 329 -8.57 13.44 -1.92
N ILE A 330 -8.00 13.67 -0.75
CA ILE A 330 -8.74 13.58 0.52
C ILE A 330 -9.78 14.68 0.71
N GLU A 331 -9.61 15.86 0.11
CA GLU A 331 -10.53 16.98 0.24
C GLU A 331 -11.81 16.79 -0.58
N GLU A 332 -11.71 16.12 -1.73
CA GLU A 332 -12.85 15.86 -2.62
C GLU A 332 -13.37 14.41 -2.55
N ASN A 333 -12.80 13.58 -1.69
CA ASN A 333 -13.12 12.15 -1.56
C ASN A 333 -13.12 11.44 -2.92
N LYS A 334 -11.99 11.57 -3.64
CA LYS A 334 -11.73 10.87 -4.90
C LYS A 334 -10.61 9.84 -4.68
N THR A 335 -10.79 8.67 -5.27
CA THR A 335 -9.88 7.54 -5.04
C THR A 335 -9.63 6.77 -6.33
N ILE A 336 -8.37 6.43 -6.56
CA ILE A 336 -7.92 5.55 -7.64
C ILE A 336 -7.16 4.38 -7.00
N ILE A 337 -7.52 3.15 -7.35
CA ILE A 337 -6.86 1.93 -6.91
C ILE A 337 -6.54 1.11 -8.15
N ILE A 338 -5.26 0.73 -8.31
CA ILE A 338 -4.82 -0.14 -9.40
C ILE A 338 -3.99 -1.26 -8.80
N LEU A 339 -4.41 -2.50 -9.04
CA LEU A 339 -3.70 -3.71 -8.64
C LEU A 339 -3.29 -4.48 -9.88
N ASN A 340 -1.99 -4.72 -10.06
CA ASN A 340 -1.42 -5.38 -11.23
C ASN A 340 -0.62 -6.60 -10.79
N ASN A 341 -0.68 -7.68 -11.57
CA ASN A 341 0.00 -8.95 -11.27
C ASN A 341 1.00 -9.40 -12.35
N ASN A 342 1.46 -8.48 -13.20
CA ASN A 342 2.47 -8.77 -14.21
C ASN A 342 3.55 -7.69 -14.37
N ALA A 343 3.80 -6.94 -13.28
CA ALA A 343 4.81 -5.87 -13.19
C ALA A 343 4.74 -4.85 -14.35
N TYR A 344 3.51 -4.50 -14.80
CA TYR A 344 3.30 -3.56 -15.89
C TYR A 344 4.01 -2.22 -15.63
N PRO A 345 4.83 -1.72 -16.55
CA PRO A 345 5.72 -0.58 -16.26
C PRO A 345 4.99 0.76 -16.21
N ASP A 346 3.94 0.95 -17.01
CA ASP A 346 3.32 2.26 -17.25
C ASP A 346 2.07 2.53 -16.39
N MET A 347 2.04 2.00 -15.14
CA MET A 347 0.94 2.21 -14.19
C MET A 347 0.58 3.69 -14.00
N MET A 348 1.56 4.59 -14.03
CA MET A 348 1.32 6.03 -13.82
C MET A 348 0.49 6.67 -14.92
N ARG A 349 0.52 6.16 -16.16
CA ARG A 349 -0.39 6.63 -17.24
C ARG A 349 -1.84 6.31 -16.94
N LEU A 350 -2.11 5.14 -16.34
CA LEU A 350 -3.47 4.79 -15.91
C LEU A 350 -3.95 5.69 -14.77
N VAL A 351 -3.06 5.99 -13.80
CA VAL A 351 -3.36 6.94 -12.72
C VAL A 351 -3.67 8.33 -13.28
N GLU A 352 -2.90 8.78 -14.27
CA GLU A 352 -3.08 10.08 -14.93
C GLU A 352 -4.42 10.15 -15.67
N ALA A 353 -4.75 9.13 -16.48
CA ALA A 353 -6.02 9.03 -17.16
C ALA A 353 -7.22 8.95 -16.20
N ALA A 354 -7.10 8.16 -15.11
CA ALA A 354 -8.11 8.08 -14.07
C ALA A 354 -8.27 9.43 -13.34
N THR A 355 -7.18 10.16 -13.08
CA THR A 355 -7.21 11.49 -12.50
C THR A 355 -7.94 12.47 -13.42
N LEU A 356 -7.63 12.45 -14.73
CA LEU A 356 -8.32 13.26 -15.73
C LEU A 356 -9.82 12.93 -15.81
N SER A 357 -10.18 11.66 -15.70
CA SER A 357 -11.58 11.22 -15.69
C SER A 357 -12.38 11.73 -14.48
N LEU A 358 -11.72 12.00 -13.36
CA LEU A 358 -12.30 12.58 -12.15
C LEU A 358 -12.37 14.11 -12.20
N GLY A 359 -11.75 14.74 -13.20
CA GLY A 359 -11.54 16.18 -13.26
C GLY A 359 -12.79 16.98 -13.64
N LYS A 360 -12.93 18.13 -12.97
CA LYS A 360 -13.55 19.33 -13.53
C LYS A 360 -12.38 20.27 -13.81
N TRP A 361 -11.94 20.30 -15.03
CA TRP A 361 -10.91 21.26 -15.49
C TRP A 361 -11.56 22.52 -15.96
#